data_d15a97f840e3a20a47aeeda25cae538d
#
_entry.id   d15a97f840e3a20a47aeeda25cae538d
#
_cell.length_a   1.000
_cell.length_b   1.000
_cell.length_c   1.000
_cell.angle_alpha   90.00
_cell.angle_beta   90.00
_cell.angle_gamma   90.00
#
_symmetry.space_group_name_H-M   'P 1'
#
loop_
_entity.id
_entity.type
_entity.pdbx_description
1 polymer ?
#
loop_
_entity_poly.entity_id
_entity_poly.type
_entity_poly.pdbx_seq_one_letter_code
_entity_poly.pdbx_strand_id
1 'polypeptide(L)'
;KEHSLPVRGYVSCVTDCPYEGFVSPESVQMVASRLIDLGCYEVSLGETLGGASQQQIEVLLENILKYIPAKQLAGHFHDTKEFALENIKIALDYGLRTFDTSVGGLGGCPYAPGASGNVATEAVVKLLKKLGYRTKLDEESINLVALFAKSLIGK
;
A
#
# COMPACT_ATOMS: atom_id res chain seq x y z
N LYS A 1 -7.25 -10.42 -22.19
CA LYS A 1 -8.68 -10.32 -22.65
C LYS A 1 -9.23 -11.69 -23.10
N GLU A 2 -8.37 -12.59 -23.54
CA GLU A 2 -8.77 -13.91 -24.08
C GLU A 2 -9.51 -14.78 -23.04
N HIS A 3 -9.20 -14.64 -21.73
CA HIS A 3 -9.81 -15.41 -20.65
C HIS A 3 -10.71 -14.58 -19.71
N SER A 4 -10.99 -13.33 -20.04
CA SER A 4 -11.82 -12.40 -19.24
C SER A 4 -11.42 -12.29 -17.75
N LEU A 5 -10.15 -12.56 -17.44
CA LEU A 5 -9.65 -12.44 -16.08
C LEU A 5 -9.46 -10.96 -15.70
N PRO A 6 -9.92 -10.52 -14.52
CA PRO A 6 -9.63 -9.20 -14.01
C PRO A 6 -8.13 -9.09 -13.68
N VAL A 7 -7.50 -7.99 -14.12
CA VAL A 7 -6.08 -7.73 -13.88
C VAL A 7 -5.95 -6.50 -12.99
N ARG A 8 -5.16 -6.61 -11.92
CA ARG A 8 -4.76 -5.53 -11.03
C ARG A 8 -3.32 -5.15 -11.34
N GLY A 9 -3.07 -3.86 -11.51
CA GLY A 9 -1.74 -3.33 -11.75
C GLY A 9 -1.02 -2.94 -10.46
N TYR A 10 0.31 -2.89 -10.51
CA TYR A 10 1.16 -2.39 -9.44
C TYR A 10 2.17 -1.39 -9.99
N VAL A 11 2.35 -0.27 -9.30
CA VAL A 11 3.45 0.67 -9.54
C VAL A 11 4.29 0.69 -8.27
N SER A 12 5.52 0.19 -8.36
CA SER A 12 6.48 0.20 -7.26
C SER A 12 7.27 1.52 -7.24
N CYS A 13 7.92 1.81 -6.11
CA CYS A 13 8.78 2.99 -5.96
C CYS A 13 8.05 4.31 -6.22
N VAL A 14 6.84 4.46 -5.66
CA VAL A 14 6.00 5.65 -5.95
C VAL A 14 6.51 6.95 -5.32
N THR A 15 7.53 6.91 -4.47
CA THR A 15 8.18 8.08 -3.86
C THR A 15 9.69 8.07 -4.07
N ASP A 16 10.31 6.95 -3.75
CA ASP A 16 11.75 6.78 -3.83
C ASP A 16 12.12 5.40 -4.40
N CYS A 17 13.10 5.40 -5.30
CA CYS A 17 13.70 4.21 -5.89
C CYS A 17 15.07 3.93 -5.25
N PRO A 18 15.41 2.68 -4.88
CA PRO A 18 16.70 2.36 -4.27
C PRO A 18 17.89 2.59 -5.19
N TYR A 19 17.66 2.75 -6.48
CA TYR A 19 18.70 2.94 -7.50
C TYR A 19 18.79 4.38 -8.01
N GLU A 20 17.64 5.05 -8.17
CA GLU A 20 17.54 6.36 -8.82
C GLU A 20 17.19 7.49 -7.84
N GLY A 21 16.85 7.16 -6.59
CA GLY A 21 16.41 8.14 -5.60
C GLY A 21 14.97 8.60 -5.83
N PHE A 22 14.71 9.89 -5.69
CA PHE A 22 13.37 10.46 -5.78
C PHE A 22 12.68 10.16 -7.13
N VAL A 23 11.42 9.74 -7.05
CA VAL A 23 10.54 9.48 -8.20
C VAL A 23 9.45 10.53 -8.24
N SER A 24 9.31 11.22 -9.36
CA SER A 24 8.31 12.28 -9.48
C SER A 24 6.88 11.73 -9.52
N PRO A 25 5.90 12.42 -8.91
CA PRO A 25 4.50 12.06 -8.98
C PRO A 25 3.97 11.95 -10.41
N GLU A 26 4.49 12.74 -11.34
CA GLU A 26 4.13 12.71 -12.76
C GLU A 26 4.54 11.39 -13.42
N SER A 27 5.72 10.87 -13.08
CA SER A 27 6.20 9.57 -13.58
C SER A 27 5.31 8.44 -13.09
N VAL A 28 4.93 8.46 -11.81
CA VAL A 28 4.00 7.48 -11.21
C VAL A 28 2.63 7.58 -11.88
N GLN A 29 2.10 8.79 -12.05
CA GLN A 29 0.81 9.03 -12.69
C GLN A 29 0.79 8.49 -14.13
N MET A 30 1.85 8.74 -14.91
CA MET A 30 1.96 8.26 -16.30
C MET A 30 1.90 6.73 -16.35
N VAL A 31 2.66 6.03 -15.50
CA VAL A 31 2.67 4.56 -15.47
C VAL A 31 1.33 4.01 -15.01
N ALA A 32 0.75 4.59 -13.94
CA ALA A 32 -0.54 4.17 -13.42
C ALA A 32 -1.66 4.35 -14.45
N SER A 33 -1.70 5.50 -15.14
CA SER A 33 -2.67 5.75 -16.22
C SER A 33 -2.51 4.72 -17.35
N ARG A 34 -1.27 4.38 -17.72
CA ARG A 34 -1.02 3.38 -18.76
C ARG A 34 -1.53 1.99 -18.36
N LEU A 35 -1.43 1.61 -17.08
CA LEU A 35 -1.99 0.35 -16.58
C LEU A 35 -3.52 0.35 -16.65
N ILE A 36 -4.18 1.45 -16.31
CA ILE A 36 -5.64 1.59 -16.45
C ILE A 36 -6.04 1.48 -17.94
N ASP A 37 -5.35 2.17 -18.85
CA ASP A 37 -5.60 2.11 -20.28
C ASP A 37 -5.44 0.69 -20.87
N LEU A 38 -4.52 -0.08 -20.31
CA LEU A 38 -4.32 -1.51 -20.65
C LEU A 38 -5.44 -2.41 -20.13
N GLY A 39 -6.34 -1.89 -19.28
CA GLY A 39 -7.50 -2.60 -18.78
C GLY A 39 -7.34 -3.15 -17.37
N CYS A 40 -6.39 -2.69 -16.58
CA CYS A 40 -6.37 -2.98 -15.16
C CYS A 40 -7.58 -2.33 -14.49
N TYR A 41 -8.28 -3.09 -13.63
CA TYR A 41 -9.44 -2.57 -12.92
C TYR A 41 -9.05 -1.66 -11.75
N GLU A 42 -7.84 -1.82 -11.22
CA GLU A 42 -7.28 -1.07 -10.09
C GLU A 42 -5.75 -1.06 -10.21
N VAL A 43 -5.12 -0.01 -9.73
CA VAL A 43 -3.66 0.12 -9.63
C VAL A 43 -3.27 0.34 -8.17
N SER A 44 -2.38 -0.50 -7.66
CA SER A 44 -1.80 -0.38 -6.33
C SER A 44 -0.51 0.45 -6.38
N LEU A 45 -0.45 1.46 -5.52
CA LEU A 45 0.66 2.39 -5.37
C LEU A 45 1.62 1.87 -4.29
N GLY A 46 2.77 1.34 -4.71
CA GLY A 46 3.75 0.69 -3.84
C GLY A 46 4.82 1.67 -3.34
N GLU A 47 4.72 2.06 -2.08
CA GLU A 47 5.79 2.75 -1.36
C GLU A 47 6.78 1.69 -0.84
N THR A 48 7.74 1.38 -1.71
CA THR A 48 8.58 0.17 -1.64
C THR A 48 9.60 0.19 -0.51
N LEU A 49 10.11 1.36 -0.14
CA LEU A 49 11.18 1.49 0.84
C LEU A 49 10.68 1.66 2.28
N GLY A 50 9.41 1.96 2.46
CA GLY A 50 8.79 2.18 3.78
C GLY A 50 9.29 3.42 4.49
N GLY A 51 9.67 4.44 3.73
CA GLY A 51 10.30 5.65 4.26
C GLY A 51 9.64 6.96 3.86
N ALA A 52 8.59 6.91 3.06
CA ALA A 52 7.92 8.11 2.58
C ALA A 52 7.25 8.89 3.72
N SER A 53 7.51 10.18 3.76
CA SER A 53 6.80 11.11 4.64
C SER A 53 5.36 11.29 4.21
N GLN A 54 4.52 11.75 5.14
CA GLN A 54 3.12 12.10 4.87
C GLN A 54 3.00 13.09 3.71
N GLN A 55 3.85 14.11 3.69
CA GLN A 55 3.87 15.13 2.64
C GLN A 55 4.16 14.54 1.25
N GLN A 56 5.06 13.56 1.15
CA GLN A 56 5.32 12.88 -0.13
C GLN A 56 4.10 12.12 -0.64
N ILE A 57 3.36 11.46 0.27
CA ILE A 57 2.13 10.76 -0.07
C ILE A 57 1.01 11.74 -0.47
N GLU A 58 0.87 12.88 0.24
CA GLU A 58 -0.07 13.94 -0.12
C GLU A 58 0.18 14.45 -1.54
N VAL A 59 1.42 14.85 -1.84
CA VAL A 59 1.82 15.37 -3.16
C VAL A 59 1.59 14.34 -4.27
N LEU A 60 1.90 13.06 -4.01
CA LEU A 60 1.61 11.97 -4.93
C LEU A 60 0.11 11.86 -5.23
N LEU A 61 -0.72 11.83 -4.18
CA LEU A 61 -2.16 11.66 -4.30
C LEU A 61 -2.83 12.88 -4.94
N GLU A 62 -2.39 14.10 -4.60
CA GLU A 62 -2.85 15.33 -5.24
C GLU A 62 -2.57 15.34 -6.74
N ASN A 63 -1.46 14.77 -7.17
CA ASN A 63 -1.15 14.65 -8.59
C ASN A 63 -2.00 13.59 -9.28
N ILE A 64 -1.97 12.35 -8.79
CA ILE A 64 -2.56 11.20 -9.48
C ILE A 64 -4.10 11.25 -9.55
N LEU A 65 -4.74 11.79 -8.51
CA LEU A 65 -6.20 11.89 -8.43
C LEU A 65 -6.82 12.88 -9.44
N LYS A 66 -6.01 13.72 -10.08
CA LYS A 66 -6.45 14.55 -11.21
C LYS A 66 -6.78 13.71 -12.45
N TYR A 67 -6.26 12.50 -12.53
CA TYR A 67 -6.33 11.63 -13.72
C TYR A 67 -7.03 10.30 -13.45
N ILE A 68 -6.84 9.73 -12.26
CA ILE A 68 -7.36 8.40 -11.89
C ILE A 68 -8.22 8.54 -10.63
N PRO A 69 -9.50 8.16 -10.68
CA PRO A 69 -10.37 8.25 -9.50
C PRO A 69 -9.90 7.32 -8.38
N ALA A 70 -10.07 7.75 -7.13
CA ALA A 70 -9.61 7.02 -5.94
C ALA A 70 -10.11 5.56 -5.87
N LYS A 71 -11.30 5.27 -6.41
CA LYS A 71 -11.87 3.91 -6.47
C LYS A 71 -11.10 2.93 -7.35
N GLN A 72 -10.19 3.43 -8.19
CA GLN A 72 -9.30 2.63 -9.05
C GLN A 72 -7.87 2.59 -8.52
N LEU A 73 -7.63 3.15 -7.32
CA LEU A 73 -6.33 3.17 -6.68
C LEU A 73 -6.37 2.38 -5.37
N ALA A 74 -5.25 1.74 -5.05
CA ALA A 74 -4.98 1.10 -3.77
C ALA A 74 -3.64 1.58 -3.21
N GLY A 75 -3.48 1.53 -1.90
CA GLY A 75 -2.22 1.80 -1.22
C GLY A 75 -1.50 0.51 -0.84
N HIS A 76 -0.20 0.45 -1.09
CA HIS A 76 0.68 -0.63 -0.69
C HIS A 76 1.90 -0.02 0.00
N PHE A 77 1.82 0.09 1.32
CA PHE A 77 2.83 0.79 2.11
C PHE A 77 3.69 -0.18 2.91
N HIS A 78 5.01 -0.03 2.78
CA HIS A 78 5.96 -0.67 3.69
C HIS A 78 6.12 0.16 4.96
N ASP A 79 6.51 -0.48 6.06
CA ASP A 79 6.52 0.11 7.40
C ASP A 79 7.93 0.19 8.01
N THR A 80 8.95 0.35 7.16
CA THR A 80 10.36 0.38 7.55
C THR A 80 10.67 1.47 8.57
N LYS A 81 10.06 2.64 8.42
CA LYS A 81 10.21 3.79 9.33
C LYS A 81 8.96 4.06 10.17
N GLU A 82 8.05 3.09 10.28
CA GLU A 82 6.82 3.20 11.06
C GLU A 82 5.86 4.30 10.58
N PHE A 83 5.94 4.66 9.27
CA PHE A 83 5.08 5.69 8.68
C PHE A 83 3.84 5.14 7.96
N ALA A 84 3.76 3.82 7.74
CA ALA A 84 2.70 3.24 6.93
C ALA A 84 1.28 3.54 7.44
N LEU A 85 1.04 3.49 8.76
CA LEU A 85 -0.28 3.77 9.31
C LEU A 85 -0.69 5.23 9.14
N GLU A 86 0.24 6.17 9.26
CA GLU A 86 -0.05 7.59 9.01
C GLU A 86 -0.28 7.82 7.52
N ASN A 87 0.49 7.19 6.64
CA ASN A 87 0.30 7.26 5.19
C ASN A 87 -1.05 6.65 4.75
N ILE A 88 -1.52 5.59 5.43
CA ILE A 88 -2.87 5.05 5.24
C ILE A 88 -3.95 6.09 5.62
N LYS A 89 -3.79 6.84 6.72
CA LYS A 89 -4.73 7.91 7.09
C LYS A 89 -4.83 8.96 5.99
N ILE A 90 -3.68 9.44 5.51
CA ILE A 90 -3.64 10.39 4.38
C ILE A 90 -4.38 9.80 3.17
N ALA A 91 -4.08 8.57 2.78
CA ALA A 91 -4.73 7.94 1.64
C ALA A 91 -6.25 7.78 1.83
N LEU A 92 -6.72 7.51 3.05
CA LEU A 92 -8.15 7.50 3.39
C LEU A 92 -8.80 8.87 3.23
N ASP A 93 -8.13 9.95 3.64
CA ASP A 93 -8.61 11.33 3.51
C ASP A 93 -8.73 11.74 2.03
N TYR A 94 -7.82 11.26 1.18
CA TYR A 94 -7.87 11.41 -0.27
C TYR A 94 -8.84 10.43 -0.97
N GLY A 95 -9.55 9.59 -0.23
CA GLY A 95 -10.64 8.76 -0.74
C GLY A 95 -10.25 7.33 -1.14
N LEU A 96 -9.01 6.89 -0.95
CA LEU A 96 -8.65 5.50 -1.16
C LEU A 96 -9.36 4.59 -0.15
N ARG A 97 -9.73 3.39 -0.56
CA ARG A 97 -10.46 2.43 0.29
C ARG A 97 -9.90 1.01 0.21
N THR A 98 -8.88 0.79 -0.60
CA THR A 98 -8.18 -0.49 -0.75
C THR A 98 -6.74 -0.35 -0.28
N PHE A 99 -6.31 -1.25 0.61
CA PHE A 99 -4.94 -1.28 1.11
C PHE A 99 -4.41 -2.70 1.12
N ASP A 100 -3.22 -2.89 0.58
CA ASP A 100 -2.49 -4.15 0.66
C ASP A 100 -1.77 -4.23 2.00
N THR A 101 -1.94 -5.33 2.69
CA THR A 101 -1.35 -5.54 4.01
C THR A 101 -0.90 -6.99 4.15
N SER A 102 -0.02 -7.28 5.07
CA SER A 102 0.39 -8.64 5.37
C SER A 102 0.15 -8.99 6.84
N VAL A 103 -0.40 -10.16 7.09
CA VAL A 103 -0.61 -10.64 8.46
C VAL A 103 0.73 -10.76 9.17
N GLY A 104 0.82 -10.18 10.36
CA GLY A 104 2.06 -10.13 11.12
C GLY A 104 3.13 -9.20 10.55
N GLY A 105 2.83 -8.40 9.53
CA GLY A 105 3.78 -7.58 8.82
C GLY A 105 4.79 -8.39 8.01
N LEU A 106 4.43 -9.62 7.61
CA LEU A 106 5.33 -10.53 6.92
C LEU A 106 5.64 -10.08 5.48
N GLY A 107 6.81 -10.48 5.01
CA GLY A 107 7.31 -10.12 3.69
C GLY A 107 8.27 -8.94 3.78
N GLY A 108 9.58 -9.26 3.71
CA GLY A 108 10.64 -8.25 3.70
C GLY A 108 10.70 -7.51 2.37
N CYS A 109 11.44 -6.41 2.38
CA CYS A 109 11.83 -5.72 1.17
C CYS A 109 13.28 -6.09 0.83
N PRO A 110 13.56 -6.72 -0.33
CA PRO A 110 14.94 -7.08 -0.70
C PRO A 110 15.84 -5.85 -0.87
N TYR A 111 15.26 -4.68 -1.06
CA TYR A 111 15.97 -3.40 -1.22
C TYR A 111 16.21 -2.67 0.11
N ALA A 112 15.64 -3.16 1.20
CA ALA A 112 15.84 -2.64 2.56
C ALA A 112 16.07 -3.82 3.52
N PRO A 113 17.26 -4.48 3.49
CA PRO A 113 17.56 -5.63 4.34
C PRO A 113 17.38 -5.30 5.83
N GLY A 114 16.63 -6.15 6.54
CA GLY A 114 16.31 -5.94 7.97
C GLY A 114 15.15 -5.00 8.25
N ALA A 115 14.53 -4.43 7.22
CA ALA A 115 13.32 -3.64 7.37
C ALA A 115 12.09 -4.51 7.66
N SER A 116 11.10 -3.95 8.37
CA SER A 116 9.87 -4.64 8.74
C SER A 116 9.02 -5.08 7.55
N GLY A 117 9.24 -4.51 6.36
CA GLY A 117 8.49 -4.86 5.15
C GLY A 117 7.06 -4.32 5.15
N ASN A 118 6.10 -5.16 4.80
CA ASN A 118 4.70 -4.75 4.70
C ASN A 118 4.12 -4.25 6.03
N VAL A 119 3.20 -3.30 5.95
CA VAL A 119 2.37 -2.93 7.10
C VAL A 119 1.53 -4.13 7.57
N ALA A 120 1.43 -4.30 8.88
CA ALA A 120 0.71 -5.43 9.47
C ALA A 120 -0.81 -5.29 9.33
N THR A 121 -1.48 -6.34 8.85
CA THR A 121 -2.94 -6.37 8.69
C THR A 121 -3.67 -6.05 10.00
N GLU A 122 -3.25 -6.64 11.12
CA GLU A 122 -3.83 -6.41 12.44
C GLU A 122 -3.72 -4.96 12.89
N ALA A 123 -2.62 -4.28 12.56
CA ALA A 123 -2.44 -2.86 12.88
C ALA A 123 -3.37 -1.97 12.04
N VAL A 124 -3.52 -2.29 10.75
CA VAL A 124 -4.44 -1.55 9.86
C VAL A 124 -5.89 -1.77 10.25
N VAL A 125 -6.31 -2.99 10.56
CA VAL A 125 -7.68 -3.28 11.04
C VAL A 125 -8.00 -2.48 12.30
N LYS A 126 -7.09 -2.45 13.27
CA LYS A 126 -7.23 -1.66 14.50
C LYS A 126 -7.33 -0.15 14.22
N LEU A 127 -6.49 0.37 13.31
CA LEU A 127 -6.55 1.77 12.87
C LEU A 127 -7.90 2.09 12.25
N LEU A 128 -8.35 1.29 11.28
CA LEU A 128 -9.62 1.51 10.57
C LEU A 128 -10.80 1.51 11.52
N LYS A 129 -10.84 0.58 12.48
CA LYS A 129 -11.87 0.53 13.53
C LYS A 129 -11.86 1.80 14.40
N LYS A 130 -10.67 2.27 14.81
CA LYS A 130 -10.52 3.52 15.58
C LYS A 130 -11.03 4.74 14.81
N LEU A 131 -10.87 4.76 13.49
CA LEU A 131 -11.35 5.82 12.60
C LEU A 131 -12.83 5.67 12.21
N GLY A 132 -13.54 4.66 12.71
CA GLY A 132 -14.95 4.43 12.43
C GLY A 132 -15.25 3.71 11.11
N TYR A 133 -14.23 3.22 10.41
CA TYR A 133 -14.41 2.39 9.23
C TYR A 133 -14.80 0.96 9.61
N ARG A 134 -15.64 0.33 8.79
CA ARG A 134 -16.02 -1.08 8.93
C ARG A 134 -15.24 -1.93 7.95
N THR A 135 -14.61 -2.97 8.46
CA THR A 135 -14.01 -4.05 7.68
C THR A 135 -14.84 -5.32 7.84
N LYS A 136 -14.64 -6.30 6.96
CA LYS A 136 -15.23 -7.64 7.14
C LYS A 136 -14.34 -8.55 8.00
N LEU A 137 -13.23 -8.02 8.53
CA LEU A 137 -12.26 -8.77 9.29
C LEU A 137 -12.60 -8.68 10.79
N ASP A 138 -12.55 -9.83 11.45
CA ASP A 138 -12.63 -9.91 12.90
C ASP A 138 -11.24 -9.67 13.51
N GLU A 139 -11.15 -8.69 14.41
CA GLU A 139 -9.88 -8.24 15.00
C GLU A 139 -9.21 -9.34 15.84
N GLU A 140 -10.00 -10.12 16.57
CA GLU A 140 -9.47 -11.19 17.43
C GLU A 140 -8.90 -12.33 16.56
N SER A 141 -9.63 -12.76 15.54
CA SER A 141 -9.20 -13.78 14.59
C SER A 141 -7.93 -13.36 13.85
N ILE A 142 -7.85 -12.11 13.40
CA ILE A 142 -6.65 -11.58 12.71
C ILE A 142 -5.45 -11.58 13.66
N ASN A 143 -5.60 -11.20 14.92
CA ASN A 143 -4.51 -11.22 15.90
C ASN A 143 -4.01 -12.65 16.14
N LEU A 144 -4.91 -13.64 16.24
CA LEU A 144 -4.51 -15.04 16.40
C LEU A 144 -3.75 -15.54 15.16
N VAL A 145 -4.21 -15.22 13.96
CA VAL A 145 -3.52 -15.59 12.72
C VAL A 145 -2.16 -14.90 12.64
N ALA A 146 -2.03 -13.65 13.08
CA ALA A 146 -0.75 -12.93 13.11
C ALA A 146 0.26 -13.60 14.05
N LEU A 147 -0.17 -14.01 15.24
CA LEU A 147 0.68 -14.76 16.17
C LEU A 147 1.13 -16.10 15.58
N PHE A 148 0.21 -16.83 14.97
CA PHE A 148 0.52 -18.08 14.28
C PHE A 148 1.54 -17.87 13.15
N ALA A 149 1.28 -16.92 12.27
CA ALA A 149 2.15 -16.63 11.13
C ALA A 149 3.58 -16.24 11.58
N LYS A 150 3.71 -15.38 12.61
CA LYS A 150 5.01 -15.03 13.20
C LYS A 150 5.72 -16.24 13.80
N SER A 151 5.00 -17.20 14.37
CA SER A 151 5.61 -18.42 14.94
C SER A 151 6.25 -19.33 13.89
N LEU A 152 5.86 -19.21 12.62
CA LEU A 152 6.40 -20.01 11.52
C LEU A 152 7.77 -19.52 11.03
N ILE A 153 8.09 -18.24 11.23
CA ILE A 153 9.34 -17.61 10.77
C ILE A 153 10.30 -17.26 11.91
N GLY A 154 9.85 -17.29 13.14
CA GLY A 154 10.60 -16.93 14.35
C GLY A 154 11.50 -18.05 14.89
N LYS A 155 12.10 -18.87 14.03
CA LYS A 155 13.08 -19.90 14.43
C LYS A 155 14.36 -19.72 13.66
#